data_24aa6e061c58f2bc2a754d8c34aebcda
#
_entry.id   24aa6e061c58f2bc2a754d8c34aebcda
#
_cell.length_a   1.000
_cell.length_b   1.000
_cell.length_c   1.000
_cell.angle_alpha   90.00
_cell.angle_beta   90.00
_cell.angle_gamma   90.00
#
_symmetry.space_group_name_H-M   'P 1'
#
loop_
_entity.id
_entity.type
_entity.pdbx_description
1 polymer ?
#
loop_
_entity_poly.entity_id
_entity_poly.type
_entity_poly.pdbx_seq_one_letter_code
_entity_poly.pdbx_strand_id
1 'polypeptide(L)'
;DLHLDFRRQRQDVYKRQISDGNMSQGSMRCDANISIMRPDADEFGTRAEIKNINSFKFVEKAINFEIKRQIKILENGNKVEQETRLYDAVKDETRSMRTKEFANDYRYFPCPDLVPTNISDELIEDVRKNMDELPEEKESRFRSQYNLDEYEAKVLCAEKITAKFYEEVCEVTDPILSAKWIIGEINALLNKHDVSLAESKINSKNFAGLIMKIKDGTISGKIAKEVLEEMWQTGSDSQEIIKSKGLEQISDESELESIAQSILDNNPSQVEAFKSGKDKLFGFFVGQVMKETQGKANPGAVNAILKRLLSN
;
A
#
# COMPACT_ATOMS: atom_id res chain seq x y z
N ASP A 1 8.43 22.60 6.90
CA ASP A 1 8.85 21.69 5.80
C ASP A 1 7.75 21.66 4.76
N LEU A 2 7.91 22.43 3.69
CA LEU A 2 6.92 22.63 2.61
C LEU A 2 6.41 21.31 2.02
N HIS A 3 7.28 20.31 1.90
CA HIS A 3 6.94 19.00 1.35
C HIS A 3 5.92 18.24 2.23
N LEU A 4 5.99 18.42 3.55
CA LEU A 4 5.06 17.79 4.48
C LEU A 4 3.69 18.46 4.43
N ASP A 5 3.62 19.79 4.25
CA ASP A 5 2.34 20.51 4.23
C ASP A 5 1.55 20.21 2.96
N PHE A 6 2.19 20.11 1.79
CA PHE A 6 1.52 19.70 0.56
C PHE A 6 1.09 18.22 0.59
N ARG A 7 1.89 17.36 1.21
CA ARG A 7 1.48 15.96 1.44
C ARG A 7 0.23 15.88 2.32
N ARG A 8 0.19 16.66 3.40
CA ARG A 8 -0.98 16.72 4.28
C ARG A 8 -2.23 17.17 3.53
N GLN A 9 -2.15 18.24 2.74
CA GLN A 9 -3.27 18.75 1.96
C GLN A 9 -3.82 17.70 0.98
N ARG A 10 -2.95 17.01 0.25
CA ARG A 10 -3.37 15.90 -0.62
C ARG A 10 -3.99 14.76 0.17
N GLN A 11 -3.37 14.36 1.27
CA GLN A 11 -3.88 13.30 2.13
C GLN A 11 -5.25 13.66 2.70
N ASP A 12 -5.48 14.92 3.05
CA ASP A 12 -6.76 15.37 3.57
C ASP A 12 -7.87 15.25 2.53
N VAL A 13 -7.63 15.71 1.31
CA VAL A 13 -8.57 15.60 0.18
C VAL A 13 -8.83 14.14 -0.18
N TYR A 14 -7.80 13.31 -0.24
CA TYR A 14 -7.89 11.89 -0.54
C TYR A 14 -8.59 11.13 0.59
N LYS A 15 -8.21 11.36 1.85
CA LYS A 15 -8.79 10.73 3.03
C LYS A 15 -10.27 11.07 3.20
N ARG A 16 -10.68 12.29 2.88
CA ARG A 16 -12.09 12.70 2.86
C ARG A 16 -12.86 12.16 1.66
N GLN A 17 -12.20 11.43 0.77
CA GLN A 17 -12.80 10.80 -0.42
C GLN A 17 -13.48 11.80 -1.38
N ILE A 18 -12.99 13.02 -1.40
CA ILE A 18 -13.46 14.08 -2.28
C ILE A 18 -12.82 13.94 -3.67
N SER A 19 -11.55 13.54 -3.71
CA SER A 19 -10.76 13.38 -4.93
C SER A 19 -9.59 12.42 -4.68
N ASP A 20 -9.06 11.80 -5.74
CA ASP A 20 -7.82 11.00 -5.69
C ASP A 20 -6.56 11.88 -5.47
N GLY A 21 -6.70 13.20 -5.60
CA GLY A 21 -5.63 14.17 -5.43
C GLY A 21 -4.47 13.98 -6.40
N ASN A 22 -4.72 13.39 -7.58
CA ASN A 22 -3.67 13.10 -8.56
C ASN A 22 -3.29 14.36 -9.33
N MET A 23 -2.13 14.93 -9.02
CA MET A 23 -1.64 16.15 -9.68
C MET A 23 -1.30 15.94 -11.16
N SER A 24 -0.86 14.75 -11.56
CA SER A 24 -0.50 14.47 -12.96
C SER A 24 -1.72 14.38 -13.87
N GLN A 25 -2.87 14.00 -13.31
CA GLN A 25 -4.16 13.93 -14.01
C GLN A 25 -5.01 15.21 -13.84
N GLY A 26 -4.50 16.18 -13.07
CA GLY A 26 -5.21 17.44 -12.83
C GLY A 26 -6.31 17.39 -11.78
N SER A 27 -6.46 16.29 -11.05
CA SER A 27 -7.42 16.18 -9.95
C SER A 27 -7.06 17.07 -8.75
N MET A 28 -5.80 17.48 -8.66
CA MET A 28 -5.30 18.49 -7.74
C MET A 28 -4.29 19.38 -8.47
N ARG A 29 -4.32 20.67 -8.20
CA ARG A 29 -3.38 21.65 -8.76
C ARG A 29 -2.69 22.41 -7.64
N CYS A 30 -1.44 22.77 -7.88
CA CYS A 30 -0.64 23.59 -7.00
C CYS A 30 0.02 24.70 -7.81
N ASP A 31 -0.21 25.95 -7.42
CA ASP A 31 0.50 27.11 -7.92
C ASP A 31 1.34 27.68 -6.76
N ALA A 32 2.63 27.89 -6.97
CA ALA A 32 3.52 28.42 -5.95
C ALA A 32 3.77 29.91 -6.17
N ASN A 33 3.54 30.74 -5.16
CA ASN A 33 3.92 32.16 -5.15
C ASN A 33 5.12 32.34 -4.26
N ILE A 34 6.22 32.85 -4.80
CA ILE A 34 7.51 32.97 -4.14
C ILE A 34 7.98 34.40 -4.14
N SER A 35 8.33 34.92 -2.99
CA SER A 35 9.09 36.15 -2.80
C SER A 35 10.16 35.90 -1.77
N ILE A 36 11.28 36.62 -1.86
CA ILE A 36 12.34 36.60 -0.85
C ILE A 36 12.40 37.96 -0.16
N MET A 37 12.80 37.93 1.10
CA MET A 37 12.91 39.09 1.95
C MET A 37 14.26 39.05 2.67
N ARG A 38 14.91 40.18 2.82
CA ARG A 38 16.10 40.27 3.68
C ARG A 38 15.68 40.18 5.15
N PRO A 39 16.53 39.63 6.03
CA PRO A 39 16.19 39.53 7.46
C PRO A 39 15.91 40.88 8.16
N ASP A 40 16.44 41.94 7.59
CA ASP A 40 16.33 43.32 8.09
C ASP A 40 15.25 44.14 7.39
N ALA A 41 14.44 43.53 6.52
CA ALA A 41 13.34 44.21 5.81
C ALA A 41 11.99 43.99 6.50
N ASP A 42 11.14 45.01 6.48
CA ASP A 42 9.79 44.97 7.06
C ASP A 42 8.73 44.43 6.08
N GLU A 43 9.06 44.36 4.79
CA GLU A 43 8.12 43.97 3.75
C GLU A 43 8.69 42.85 2.88
N PHE A 44 7.78 42.00 2.40
CA PHE A 44 8.13 40.97 1.43
C PHE A 44 8.55 41.56 0.07
N GLY A 45 9.49 40.91 -0.58
CA GLY A 45 9.90 41.30 -1.93
C GLY A 45 8.83 40.98 -2.99
N THR A 46 9.11 41.38 -4.22
CA THR A 46 8.22 41.12 -5.37
C THR A 46 8.05 39.60 -5.59
N ARG A 47 6.83 39.15 -5.70
CA ARG A 47 6.49 37.72 -5.88
C ARG A 47 6.48 37.31 -7.34
N ALA A 48 6.95 36.09 -7.60
CA ALA A 48 6.73 35.37 -8.85
C ALA A 48 5.81 34.18 -8.61
N GLU A 49 4.87 33.94 -9.52
CA GLU A 49 3.96 32.80 -9.50
C GLU A 49 4.53 31.68 -10.39
N ILE A 50 4.63 30.47 -9.88
CA ILE A 50 5.08 29.30 -10.67
C ILE A 50 3.89 28.41 -10.95
N LYS A 51 3.72 28.05 -12.23
CA LYS A 51 2.69 27.13 -12.73
C LYS A 51 3.30 25.89 -13.37
N ASN A 52 2.44 24.95 -13.75
CA ASN A 52 2.82 23.67 -14.37
C ASN A 52 3.60 22.74 -13.42
N ILE A 53 3.16 22.68 -12.18
CA ILE A 53 3.78 21.84 -11.16
C ILE A 53 2.83 20.67 -10.89
N ASN A 54 3.18 19.47 -11.37
CA ASN A 54 2.32 18.28 -11.36
C ASN A 54 2.83 17.16 -10.44
N SER A 55 3.76 17.46 -9.53
CA SER A 55 4.14 16.58 -8.42
C SER A 55 4.72 17.38 -7.26
N PHE A 56 4.65 16.83 -6.03
CA PHE A 56 5.23 17.48 -4.85
C PHE A 56 6.75 17.67 -4.96
N LYS A 57 7.44 16.71 -5.58
CA LYS A 57 8.87 16.82 -5.86
C LYS A 57 9.18 18.01 -6.76
N PHE A 58 8.31 18.27 -7.74
CA PHE A 58 8.48 19.41 -8.64
C PHE A 58 8.12 20.74 -7.97
N VAL A 59 7.18 20.74 -7.01
CA VAL A 59 6.93 21.93 -6.18
C VAL A 59 8.18 22.34 -5.43
N GLU A 60 8.81 21.41 -4.72
CA GLU A 60 10.06 21.67 -3.97
C GLU A 60 11.18 22.17 -4.88
N LYS A 61 11.41 21.51 -6.02
CA LYS A 61 12.45 21.88 -6.97
C LYS A 61 12.21 23.25 -7.59
N ALA A 62 10.98 23.53 -8.02
CA ALA A 62 10.60 24.81 -8.59
C ALA A 62 10.78 25.96 -7.60
N ILE A 63 10.41 25.78 -6.35
CA ILE A 63 10.60 26.75 -5.29
C ILE A 63 12.11 27.00 -5.04
N ASN A 64 12.89 25.94 -4.91
CA ASN A 64 14.32 26.05 -4.68
C ASN A 64 15.07 26.73 -5.85
N PHE A 65 14.66 26.46 -7.09
CA PHE A 65 15.18 27.14 -8.25
C PHE A 65 14.85 28.63 -8.21
N GLU A 66 13.59 28.97 -7.94
CA GLU A 66 13.10 30.36 -7.95
C GLU A 66 13.76 31.19 -6.84
N ILE A 67 13.92 30.63 -5.64
CA ILE A 67 14.66 31.28 -4.54
C ILE A 67 16.07 31.67 -5.01
N LYS A 68 16.80 30.71 -5.59
CA LYS A 68 18.16 30.96 -6.08
C LYS A 68 18.19 32.02 -7.18
N ARG A 69 17.21 31.98 -8.10
CA ARG A 69 17.05 32.97 -9.17
C ARG A 69 16.85 34.38 -8.61
N GLN A 70 15.91 34.52 -7.68
CA GLN A 70 15.59 35.82 -7.07
C GLN A 70 16.77 36.39 -6.29
N ILE A 71 17.48 35.56 -5.51
CA ILE A 71 18.71 35.97 -4.81
C ILE A 71 19.73 36.52 -5.80
N LYS A 72 20.01 35.79 -6.89
CA LYS A 72 20.99 36.19 -7.90
C LYS A 72 20.60 37.51 -8.59
N ILE A 73 19.33 37.75 -8.85
CA ILE A 73 18.84 39.03 -9.42
C ILE A 73 19.12 40.18 -8.46
N LEU A 74 18.79 40.02 -7.20
CA LEU A 74 18.96 41.06 -6.19
C LEU A 74 20.45 41.31 -5.85
N GLU A 75 21.27 40.29 -5.80
CA GLU A 75 22.72 40.41 -5.61
C GLU A 75 23.40 41.17 -6.76
N ASN A 76 22.87 41.06 -7.98
CA ASN A 76 23.36 41.83 -9.14
C ASN A 76 22.80 43.26 -9.19
N GLY A 77 22.08 43.72 -8.17
CA GLY A 77 21.49 45.06 -8.09
C GLY A 77 20.24 45.26 -8.94
N ASN A 78 19.68 44.19 -9.50
CA ASN A 78 18.44 44.22 -10.31
C ASN A 78 17.21 44.01 -9.43
N LYS A 79 16.02 44.28 -9.98
CA LYS A 79 14.74 44.06 -9.32
C LYS A 79 14.08 42.79 -9.83
N VAL A 80 13.42 42.06 -8.95
CA VAL A 80 12.55 40.94 -9.32
C VAL A 80 11.27 41.52 -9.93
N GLU A 81 10.87 41.02 -11.09
CA GLU A 81 9.63 41.41 -11.74
C GLU A 81 8.47 40.50 -11.29
N GLN A 82 7.28 41.08 -11.18
CA GLN A 82 6.08 40.31 -10.90
C GLN A 82 5.60 39.61 -12.17
N GLU A 83 5.85 38.30 -12.23
CA GLU A 83 5.57 37.50 -13.42
C GLU A 83 4.97 36.13 -13.07
N THR A 84 4.30 35.52 -14.06
CA THR A 84 3.99 34.09 -14.03
C THR A 84 5.08 33.33 -14.77
N ARG A 85 5.63 32.34 -14.11
CA ARG A 85 6.68 31.46 -14.62
C ARG A 85 6.16 30.04 -14.80
N LEU A 86 6.68 29.35 -15.79
CA LEU A 86 6.40 27.93 -16.05
C LEU A 86 7.57 27.07 -15.56
N TYR A 87 7.29 26.04 -14.77
CA TYR A 87 8.32 25.08 -14.41
C TYR A 87 8.51 24.04 -15.53
N ASP A 88 9.75 23.84 -15.93
CA ASP A 88 10.19 22.84 -16.91
C ASP A 88 10.82 21.66 -16.16
N ALA A 89 10.11 20.55 -16.07
CA ALA A 89 10.55 19.37 -15.32
C ALA A 89 11.73 18.63 -15.96
N VAL A 90 11.98 18.84 -17.26
CA VAL A 90 13.11 18.22 -17.98
C VAL A 90 14.39 18.96 -17.70
N LYS A 91 14.34 20.29 -17.76
CA LYS A 91 15.52 21.15 -17.52
C LYS A 91 15.70 21.52 -16.05
N ASP A 92 14.72 21.21 -15.19
CA ASP A 92 14.69 21.57 -13.78
C ASP A 92 14.85 23.08 -13.54
N GLU A 93 14.19 23.91 -14.37
CA GLU A 93 14.25 25.36 -14.33
C GLU A 93 12.88 26.01 -14.46
N THR A 94 12.76 27.30 -14.08
CA THR A 94 11.57 28.11 -14.37
C THR A 94 11.87 29.08 -15.50
N ARG A 95 10.89 29.30 -16.40
CA ARG A 95 10.98 30.30 -17.47
C ARG A 95 9.78 31.25 -17.45
N SER A 96 10.02 32.50 -17.79
CA SER A 96 8.94 33.50 -17.86
C SER A 96 7.89 33.10 -18.86
N MET A 97 6.62 33.27 -18.49
CA MET A 97 5.45 32.99 -19.33
C MET A 97 4.76 34.29 -19.72
N ARG A 98 4.52 35.16 -18.75
CA ARG A 98 3.92 36.51 -18.95
C ARG A 98 4.21 37.38 -17.76
N THR A 99 4.31 38.67 -17.98
CA THR A 99 4.35 39.68 -16.92
C THR A 99 2.94 39.98 -16.42
N LYS A 100 2.79 40.22 -15.12
CA LYS A 100 1.53 40.68 -14.51
C LYS A 100 1.71 42.12 -14.06
N GLU A 101 1.12 43.06 -14.78
CA GLU A 101 1.19 44.47 -14.39
C GLU A 101 0.28 44.78 -13.19
N PHE A 102 -0.86 44.10 -13.07
CA PHE A 102 -1.79 44.24 -11.95
C PHE A 102 -2.40 42.89 -11.58
N ALA A 103 -2.25 42.47 -10.33
CA ALA A 103 -2.90 41.28 -9.79
C ALA A 103 -4.16 41.70 -9.02
N ASN A 104 -5.32 41.61 -9.66
CA ASN A 104 -6.59 41.74 -8.92
C ASN A 104 -6.86 40.40 -8.19
N ASP A 105 -7.21 40.49 -6.92
CA ASP A 105 -7.59 39.33 -6.14
C ASP A 105 -9.10 39.11 -6.23
N TYR A 106 -9.52 38.20 -7.12
CA TYR A 106 -10.93 37.88 -7.35
C TYR A 106 -11.52 36.86 -6.38
N ARG A 107 -10.77 36.35 -5.44
CA ARG A 107 -11.23 35.28 -4.53
C ARG A 107 -12.40 35.65 -3.64
N TYR A 108 -12.58 36.92 -3.39
CA TYR A 108 -13.63 37.43 -2.51
C TYR A 108 -14.83 38.04 -3.24
N PHE A 109 -14.86 37.96 -4.54
CA PHE A 109 -16.02 38.42 -5.30
C PHE A 109 -17.01 37.28 -5.51
N PRO A 110 -18.30 37.48 -5.20
CA PRO A 110 -19.34 36.51 -5.57
C PRO A 110 -19.29 36.22 -7.06
N CYS A 111 -19.40 34.96 -7.45
CA CYS A 111 -19.51 34.62 -8.88
C CYS A 111 -20.86 35.08 -9.39
N PRO A 112 -20.92 35.92 -10.43
CA PRO A 112 -22.20 36.45 -10.94
C PRO A 112 -23.11 35.40 -11.57
N ASP A 113 -22.54 34.27 -11.95
CA ASP A 113 -23.26 33.15 -12.58
C ASP A 113 -23.83 32.16 -11.53
N LEU A 114 -23.52 32.35 -10.25
CA LEU A 114 -23.99 31.48 -9.17
C LEU A 114 -24.98 32.24 -8.29
N VAL A 115 -26.13 31.65 -8.10
CA VAL A 115 -27.10 32.13 -7.11
C VAL A 115 -26.62 31.83 -5.67
N PRO A 116 -27.00 32.65 -4.68
CA PRO A 116 -26.74 32.36 -3.29
C PRO A 116 -27.28 30.98 -2.92
N THR A 117 -26.44 30.11 -2.38
CA THR A 117 -26.82 28.78 -1.90
C THR A 117 -27.01 28.82 -0.40
N ASN A 118 -28.21 28.47 0.04
CA ASN A 118 -28.50 28.33 1.47
C ASN A 118 -28.34 26.86 1.87
N ILE A 119 -27.39 26.59 2.77
CA ILE A 119 -27.15 25.27 3.34
C ILE A 119 -27.88 25.21 4.68
N SER A 120 -28.95 24.42 4.73
CA SER A 120 -29.75 24.27 5.96
C SER A 120 -29.06 23.37 6.97
N ASP A 121 -29.39 23.53 8.25
CA ASP A 121 -28.89 22.67 9.32
C ASP A 121 -29.34 21.21 9.12
N GLU A 122 -30.54 21.01 8.54
CA GLU A 122 -31.03 19.66 8.21
C GLU A 122 -30.13 18.97 7.17
N LEU A 123 -29.69 19.69 6.14
CA LEU A 123 -28.75 19.14 5.14
C LEU A 123 -27.42 18.77 5.77
N ILE A 124 -26.91 19.62 6.68
CA ILE A 124 -25.65 19.35 7.40
C ILE A 124 -25.80 18.10 8.27
N GLU A 125 -26.92 17.94 9.00
CA GLU A 125 -27.16 16.77 9.84
C GLU A 125 -27.38 15.50 9.02
N ASP A 126 -28.03 15.60 7.86
CA ASP A 126 -28.20 14.47 6.95
C ASP A 126 -26.85 13.99 6.39
N VAL A 127 -26.02 14.93 5.94
CA VAL A 127 -24.65 14.58 5.49
C VAL A 127 -23.83 13.98 6.63
N ARG A 128 -23.91 14.54 7.84
CA ARG A 128 -23.19 14.02 9.02
C ARG A 128 -23.61 12.59 9.37
N LYS A 129 -24.90 12.28 9.29
CA LYS A 129 -25.43 10.93 9.58
C LYS A 129 -25.01 9.90 8.52
N ASN A 130 -24.88 10.34 7.27
CA ASN A 130 -24.54 9.46 6.15
C ASN A 130 -23.04 9.46 5.82
N MET A 131 -22.24 10.21 6.57
CA MET A 131 -20.80 10.26 6.37
C MET A 131 -20.16 8.97 6.88
N ASP A 132 -19.36 8.35 6.02
CA ASP A 132 -18.56 7.18 6.40
C ASP A 132 -17.55 7.54 7.49
N GLU A 133 -17.13 6.55 8.27
CA GLU A 133 -16.05 6.66 9.24
C GLU A 133 -14.77 7.21 8.57
N LEU A 134 -14.19 8.25 9.16
CA LEU A 134 -12.96 8.85 8.63
C LEU A 134 -11.75 7.91 8.76
N PRO A 135 -10.78 7.95 7.85
CA PRO A 135 -9.64 7.04 7.88
C PRO A 135 -8.86 7.03 9.19
N GLU A 136 -8.70 8.16 9.86
CA GLU A 136 -7.98 8.25 11.15
C GLU A 136 -8.73 7.54 12.28
N GLU A 137 -10.06 7.64 12.30
CA GLU A 137 -10.92 6.92 13.23
C GLU A 137 -10.87 5.42 12.93
N LYS A 138 -10.93 5.05 11.64
CA LYS A 138 -10.84 3.68 11.17
C LYS A 138 -9.48 3.05 11.49
N GLU A 139 -8.36 3.77 11.28
CA GLU A 139 -7.03 3.32 11.68
C GLU A 139 -6.97 3.02 13.19
N SER A 140 -7.51 3.93 14.01
CA SER A 140 -7.57 3.74 15.47
C SER A 140 -8.43 2.53 15.86
N ARG A 141 -9.56 2.36 15.19
CA ARG A 141 -10.45 1.21 15.39
C ARG A 141 -9.79 -0.09 14.93
N PHE A 142 -9.12 -0.13 13.79
CA PHE A 142 -8.42 -1.32 13.31
C PHE A 142 -7.33 -1.77 14.28
N ARG A 143 -6.59 -0.85 14.85
CA ARG A 143 -5.59 -1.15 15.88
C ARG A 143 -6.20 -1.74 17.14
N SER A 144 -7.30 -1.17 17.63
CA SER A 144 -7.95 -1.63 18.87
C SER A 144 -8.81 -2.89 18.67
N GLN A 145 -9.58 -2.96 17.58
CA GLN A 145 -10.52 -4.05 17.31
C GLN A 145 -9.84 -5.31 16.79
N TYR A 146 -8.86 -5.15 15.89
CA TYR A 146 -8.20 -6.27 15.21
C TYR A 146 -6.78 -6.52 15.72
N ASN A 147 -6.34 -5.76 16.72
CA ASN A 147 -4.99 -5.85 17.31
C ASN A 147 -3.87 -5.72 16.27
N LEU A 148 -4.05 -4.80 15.32
CA LEU A 148 -3.07 -4.48 14.30
C LEU A 148 -2.03 -3.48 14.82
N ASP A 149 -0.82 -3.52 14.27
CA ASP A 149 0.14 -2.47 14.49
C ASP A 149 -0.20 -1.18 13.69
N GLU A 150 0.54 -0.11 13.95
CA GLU A 150 0.31 1.20 13.30
C GLU A 150 0.51 1.14 11.79
N TYR A 151 1.53 0.39 11.34
CA TYR A 151 1.83 0.24 9.93
C TYR A 151 0.74 -0.55 9.20
N GLU A 152 0.34 -1.70 9.77
CA GLU A 152 -0.71 -2.55 9.21
C GLU A 152 -2.04 -1.80 9.07
N ALA A 153 -2.47 -1.12 10.14
CA ALA A 153 -3.70 -0.33 10.13
C ALA A 153 -3.66 0.79 9.09
N LYS A 154 -2.54 1.51 9.00
CA LYS A 154 -2.34 2.61 8.06
C LYS A 154 -2.37 2.14 6.60
N VAL A 155 -1.74 1.01 6.29
CA VAL A 155 -1.73 0.45 4.94
C VAL A 155 -3.12 -0.01 4.52
N LEU A 156 -3.84 -0.71 5.41
CA LEU A 156 -5.19 -1.21 5.13
C LEU A 156 -6.23 -0.09 5.02
N CYS A 157 -6.06 1.01 5.76
CA CYS A 157 -6.95 2.17 5.71
C CYS A 157 -6.55 3.21 4.64
N ALA A 158 -5.45 3.00 3.90
CA ALA A 158 -4.99 3.94 2.86
C ALA A 158 -6.03 4.15 1.76
N GLU A 159 -6.79 3.10 1.42
CA GLU A 159 -7.88 3.13 0.45
C GLU A 159 -9.16 2.57 1.06
N LYS A 160 -10.29 3.25 0.80
CA LYS A 160 -11.61 2.83 1.30
C LYS A 160 -11.96 1.39 0.89
N ILE A 161 -11.64 1.03 -0.36
CA ILE A 161 -11.96 -0.28 -0.90
C ILE A 161 -11.16 -1.38 -0.21
N THR A 162 -9.88 -1.13 0.07
CA THR A 162 -9.00 -2.07 0.78
C THR A 162 -9.45 -2.25 2.23
N ALA A 163 -9.82 -1.16 2.91
CA ALA A 163 -10.35 -1.23 4.27
C ALA A 163 -11.64 -2.04 4.34
N LYS A 164 -12.58 -1.78 3.43
CA LYS A 164 -13.85 -2.52 3.35
C LYS A 164 -13.61 -4.01 3.05
N PHE A 165 -12.75 -4.30 2.09
CA PHE A 165 -12.39 -5.68 1.75
C PHE A 165 -11.79 -6.41 2.96
N TYR A 166 -10.90 -5.76 3.70
CA TYR A 166 -10.32 -6.33 4.92
C TYR A 166 -11.39 -6.60 5.98
N GLU A 167 -12.30 -5.66 6.23
CA GLU A 167 -13.40 -5.84 7.20
C GLU A 167 -14.28 -7.03 6.82
N GLU A 168 -14.70 -7.14 5.57
CA GLU A 168 -15.50 -8.25 5.06
C GLU A 168 -14.79 -9.61 5.22
N VAL A 169 -13.49 -9.66 4.99
CA VAL A 169 -12.68 -10.87 5.19
C VAL A 169 -12.60 -11.22 6.68
N CYS A 170 -12.45 -10.23 7.56
CA CYS A 170 -12.35 -10.43 9.00
C CYS A 170 -13.65 -10.89 9.68
N GLU A 171 -14.81 -10.77 9.02
CA GLU A 171 -16.07 -11.31 9.57
C GLU A 171 -16.00 -12.80 9.88
N VAL A 172 -15.21 -13.57 9.11
CA VAL A 172 -15.14 -15.03 9.19
C VAL A 172 -13.72 -15.58 9.35
N THR A 173 -12.69 -14.72 9.38
CA THR A 173 -11.30 -15.14 9.37
C THR A 173 -10.49 -14.53 10.53
N ASP A 174 -9.23 -14.93 10.65
CA ASP A 174 -8.29 -14.35 11.58
C ASP A 174 -7.79 -12.99 11.09
N PRO A 175 -8.02 -11.90 11.85
CA PRO A 175 -7.67 -10.55 11.41
C PRO A 175 -6.17 -10.35 11.12
N ILE A 176 -5.30 -10.89 11.97
CA ILE A 176 -3.85 -10.71 11.83
C ILE A 176 -3.33 -11.47 10.60
N LEU A 177 -3.80 -12.71 10.40
CA LEU A 177 -3.43 -13.48 9.22
C LEU A 177 -3.94 -12.81 7.95
N SER A 178 -5.19 -12.33 7.95
CA SER A 178 -5.79 -11.63 6.82
C SER A 178 -5.05 -10.35 6.47
N ALA A 179 -4.67 -9.55 7.47
CA ALA A 179 -3.88 -8.34 7.27
C ALA A 179 -2.56 -8.65 6.57
N LYS A 180 -1.81 -9.64 7.05
CA LYS A 180 -0.52 -10.05 6.47
C LYS A 180 -0.64 -10.47 5.00
N TRP A 181 -1.69 -11.23 4.67
CA TRP A 181 -1.91 -11.69 3.31
C TRP A 181 -2.38 -10.58 2.37
N ILE A 182 -3.20 -9.65 2.85
CA ILE A 182 -3.63 -8.50 2.05
C ILE A 182 -2.44 -7.57 1.80
N ILE A 183 -1.70 -7.20 2.86
CA ILE A 183 -0.56 -6.28 2.76
C ILE A 183 0.59 -6.89 1.95
N GLY A 184 0.85 -8.18 2.13
CA GLY A 184 1.93 -8.86 1.43
C GLY A 184 1.53 -9.32 0.03
N GLU A 185 0.62 -10.27 -0.07
CA GLU A 185 0.38 -11.01 -1.31
C GLU A 185 -0.60 -10.28 -2.26
N ILE A 186 -1.72 -9.75 -1.73
CA ILE A 186 -2.68 -8.99 -2.57
C ILE A 186 -2.01 -7.73 -3.12
N ASN A 187 -1.37 -6.92 -2.27
CA ASN A 187 -0.69 -5.71 -2.74
C ASN A 187 0.45 -6.01 -3.72
N ALA A 188 1.15 -7.13 -3.55
CA ALA A 188 2.17 -7.55 -4.53
C ALA A 188 1.56 -7.84 -5.91
N LEU A 189 0.38 -8.49 -5.96
CA LEU A 189 -0.33 -8.76 -7.20
C LEU A 189 -0.88 -7.47 -7.83
N LEU A 190 -1.49 -6.58 -7.04
CA LEU A 190 -1.97 -5.28 -7.50
C LEU A 190 -0.84 -4.46 -8.13
N ASN A 191 0.30 -4.38 -7.46
CA ASN A 191 1.48 -3.67 -7.97
C ASN A 191 2.09 -4.34 -9.21
N LYS A 192 2.14 -5.67 -9.26
CA LYS A 192 2.67 -6.43 -10.40
C LYS A 192 1.86 -6.19 -11.67
N HIS A 193 0.56 -6.05 -11.53
CA HIS A 193 -0.37 -5.89 -12.66
C HIS A 193 -0.81 -4.44 -12.90
N ASP A 194 -0.37 -3.49 -12.06
CA ASP A 194 -0.72 -2.06 -12.13
C ASP A 194 -2.23 -1.81 -12.17
N VAL A 195 -2.98 -2.50 -11.30
CA VAL A 195 -4.43 -2.40 -11.18
C VAL A 195 -4.84 -2.16 -9.73
N SER A 196 -6.02 -1.57 -9.54
CA SER A 196 -6.65 -1.42 -8.23
C SER A 196 -7.36 -2.70 -7.78
N LEU A 197 -7.66 -2.81 -6.48
CA LEU A 197 -8.42 -3.94 -5.94
C LEU A 197 -9.82 -4.05 -6.57
N ALA A 198 -10.44 -2.91 -6.93
CA ALA A 198 -11.74 -2.86 -7.60
C ALA A 198 -11.73 -3.51 -8.99
N GLU A 199 -10.60 -3.45 -9.68
CA GLU A 199 -10.43 -4.00 -11.03
C GLU A 199 -9.98 -5.45 -11.01
N SER A 200 -9.57 -5.96 -9.84
CA SER A 200 -9.15 -7.34 -9.68
C SER A 200 -10.35 -8.31 -9.68
N LYS A 201 -10.09 -9.58 -9.97
CA LYS A 201 -11.10 -10.64 -9.88
C LYS A 201 -11.23 -11.22 -8.47
N ILE A 202 -10.42 -10.75 -7.52
CA ILE A 202 -10.45 -11.22 -6.14
C ILE A 202 -11.60 -10.57 -5.39
N ASN A 203 -12.50 -11.37 -4.85
CA ASN A 203 -13.55 -10.91 -3.95
C ASN A 203 -13.27 -11.38 -2.51
N SER A 204 -13.83 -10.66 -1.54
CA SER A 204 -13.61 -10.88 -0.10
C SER A 204 -14.01 -12.30 0.33
N LYS A 205 -15.11 -12.84 -0.17
CA LYS A 205 -15.63 -14.17 0.18
C LYS A 205 -14.68 -15.29 -0.24
N ASN A 206 -14.22 -15.27 -1.51
CA ASN A 206 -13.31 -16.29 -2.02
C ASN A 206 -11.94 -16.19 -1.35
N PHE A 207 -11.48 -14.97 -1.09
CA PHE A 207 -10.23 -14.75 -0.36
C PHE A 207 -10.33 -15.19 1.10
N ALA A 208 -11.43 -14.93 1.78
CA ALA A 208 -11.67 -15.45 3.13
C ALA A 208 -11.63 -16.99 3.16
N GLY A 209 -12.19 -17.66 2.14
CA GLY A 209 -12.06 -19.11 1.96
C GLY A 209 -10.62 -19.58 1.93
N LEU A 210 -9.74 -18.88 1.20
CA LEU A 210 -8.31 -19.17 1.17
C LEU A 210 -7.65 -19.01 2.55
N ILE A 211 -7.91 -17.89 3.23
CA ILE A 211 -7.36 -17.63 4.57
C ILE A 211 -7.80 -18.69 5.59
N MET A 212 -9.04 -19.15 5.53
CA MET A 212 -9.50 -20.24 6.38
C MET A 212 -8.72 -21.53 6.14
N LYS A 213 -8.44 -21.88 4.86
CA LYS A 213 -7.68 -23.08 4.51
C LYS A 213 -6.21 -23.02 4.92
N ILE A 214 -5.66 -21.82 5.04
CA ILE A 214 -4.32 -21.60 5.62
C ILE A 214 -4.36 -21.80 7.13
N LYS A 215 -5.38 -21.22 7.79
CA LYS A 215 -5.51 -21.25 9.25
C LYS A 215 -5.78 -22.65 9.78
N ASP A 216 -6.60 -23.44 9.11
CA ASP A 216 -6.93 -24.82 9.48
C ASP A 216 -5.86 -25.84 9.08
N GLY A 217 -4.82 -25.40 8.36
CA GLY A 217 -3.71 -26.26 7.92
C GLY A 217 -4.05 -27.15 6.74
N THR A 218 -5.18 -26.95 6.06
CA THR A 218 -5.56 -27.70 4.84
C THR A 218 -4.51 -27.50 3.73
N ILE A 219 -3.93 -26.31 3.64
CA ILE A 219 -2.85 -25.99 2.69
C ILE A 219 -1.72 -25.23 3.37
N SER A 220 -0.51 -25.42 2.86
CA SER A 220 0.66 -24.65 3.31
C SER A 220 0.66 -23.24 2.72
N GLY A 221 1.38 -22.31 3.36
CA GLY A 221 1.51 -20.94 2.83
C GLY A 221 2.09 -20.89 1.41
N LYS A 222 2.94 -21.84 1.03
CA LYS A 222 3.46 -21.94 -0.34
C LYS A 222 2.34 -22.30 -1.32
N ILE A 223 1.56 -23.33 -1.01
CA ILE A 223 0.42 -23.75 -1.83
C ILE A 223 -0.61 -22.64 -1.92
N ALA A 224 -0.87 -21.94 -0.81
CA ALA A 224 -1.81 -20.83 -0.77
C ALA A 224 -1.44 -19.68 -1.73
N LYS A 225 -0.15 -19.41 -1.93
CA LYS A 225 0.31 -18.43 -2.94
C LYS A 225 0.01 -18.90 -4.37
N GLU A 226 0.22 -20.17 -4.66
CA GLU A 226 -0.11 -20.75 -5.96
C GLU A 226 -1.62 -20.70 -6.22
N VAL A 227 -2.43 -21.01 -5.20
CA VAL A 227 -3.90 -20.91 -5.27
C VAL A 227 -4.33 -19.46 -5.48
N LEU A 228 -3.74 -18.52 -4.74
CA LEU A 228 -4.06 -17.10 -4.88
C LEU A 228 -3.74 -16.56 -6.28
N GLU A 229 -2.62 -16.97 -6.87
CA GLU A 229 -2.24 -16.56 -8.23
C GLU A 229 -3.24 -17.09 -9.26
N GLU A 230 -3.76 -18.29 -9.07
CA GLU A 230 -4.81 -18.84 -9.94
C GLU A 230 -6.18 -18.16 -9.71
N MET A 231 -6.55 -17.90 -8.47
CA MET A 231 -7.74 -17.08 -8.15
C MET A 231 -7.65 -15.70 -8.81
N TRP A 232 -6.46 -15.09 -8.83
CA TRP A 232 -6.22 -13.82 -9.50
C TRP A 232 -6.49 -13.88 -11.00
N GLN A 233 -6.05 -14.94 -11.66
CA GLN A 233 -6.23 -15.12 -13.10
C GLN A 233 -7.67 -15.47 -13.49
N THR A 234 -8.30 -16.37 -12.74
CA THR A 234 -9.58 -16.99 -13.09
C THR A 234 -10.79 -16.34 -12.39
N GLY A 235 -10.61 -15.82 -11.17
CA GLY A 235 -11.70 -15.41 -10.28
C GLY A 235 -12.41 -16.59 -9.59
N SER A 236 -11.89 -17.82 -9.74
CA SER A 236 -12.49 -19.03 -9.18
C SER A 236 -12.37 -19.08 -7.66
N ASP A 237 -13.22 -19.88 -7.04
CA ASP A 237 -13.18 -20.13 -5.60
C ASP A 237 -11.93 -20.93 -5.20
N SER A 238 -11.34 -20.58 -4.05
CA SER A 238 -10.14 -21.24 -3.53
C SER A 238 -10.34 -22.73 -3.31
N GLN A 239 -11.51 -23.15 -2.87
CA GLN A 239 -11.83 -24.55 -2.60
C GLN A 239 -11.94 -25.38 -3.88
N GLU A 240 -12.47 -24.81 -4.95
CA GLU A 240 -12.53 -25.45 -6.26
C GLU A 240 -11.12 -25.67 -6.81
N ILE A 241 -10.24 -24.67 -6.71
CA ILE A 241 -8.85 -24.78 -7.15
C ILE A 241 -8.10 -25.85 -6.36
N ILE A 242 -8.23 -25.83 -5.02
CA ILE A 242 -7.57 -26.81 -4.14
C ILE A 242 -8.00 -28.24 -4.49
N LYS A 243 -9.31 -28.46 -4.65
CA LYS A 243 -9.85 -29.80 -5.00
C LYS A 243 -9.44 -30.25 -6.40
N SER A 244 -9.58 -29.39 -7.41
CA SER A 244 -9.29 -29.76 -8.80
C SER A 244 -7.82 -30.12 -9.01
N LYS A 245 -6.91 -29.51 -8.26
CA LYS A 245 -5.46 -29.78 -8.32
C LYS A 245 -4.97 -30.75 -7.24
N GLY A 246 -5.85 -31.22 -6.36
CA GLY A 246 -5.47 -32.13 -5.26
C GLY A 246 -4.38 -31.53 -4.38
N LEU A 247 -4.50 -30.23 -4.01
CA LEU A 247 -3.50 -29.46 -3.26
C LEU A 247 -3.67 -29.58 -1.74
N GLU A 248 -4.57 -30.42 -1.27
CA GLU A 248 -4.77 -30.65 0.16
C GLU A 248 -3.49 -31.17 0.78
N GLN A 249 -3.19 -30.66 1.97
CA GLN A 249 -2.00 -31.05 2.71
C GLN A 249 -2.15 -32.48 3.26
N ILE A 250 -1.11 -33.29 3.12
CA ILE A 250 -1.05 -34.61 3.71
C ILE A 250 -0.90 -34.43 5.24
N SER A 251 -1.98 -34.72 5.96
CA SER A 251 -2.04 -34.60 7.42
C SER A 251 -2.02 -35.95 8.12
N ASP A 252 -2.10 -37.05 7.38
CA ASP A 252 -2.06 -38.39 7.93
C ASP A 252 -0.64 -38.68 8.45
N GLU A 253 -0.53 -38.78 9.77
CA GLU A 253 0.75 -39.02 10.46
C GLU A 253 1.38 -40.36 10.06
N SER A 254 0.56 -41.38 9.78
CA SER A 254 1.04 -42.70 9.36
C SER A 254 1.60 -42.70 7.94
N GLU A 255 0.99 -41.95 7.04
CA GLU A 255 1.47 -41.75 5.67
C GLU A 255 2.79 -40.98 5.67
N LEU A 256 2.85 -39.86 6.42
CA LEU A 256 4.06 -39.06 6.56
C LEU A 256 5.20 -39.84 7.22
N GLU A 257 4.90 -40.68 8.22
CA GLU A 257 5.88 -41.53 8.86
C GLU A 257 6.45 -42.59 7.90
N SER A 258 5.60 -43.21 7.08
CA SER A 258 6.03 -44.17 6.05
C SER A 258 6.94 -43.53 5.01
N ILE A 259 6.60 -42.30 4.54
CA ILE A 259 7.44 -41.55 3.60
C ILE A 259 8.78 -41.17 4.25
N ALA A 260 8.75 -40.66 5.49
CA ALA A 260 9.96 -40.31 6.22
C ALA A 260 10.88 -41.50 6.47
N GLN A 261 10.32 -42.65 6.85
CA GLN A 261 11.07 -43.89 7.05
C GLN A 261 11.74 -44.35 5.75
N SER A 262 10.99 -44.38 4.64
CA SER A 262 11.53 -44.72 3.33
C SER A 262 12.70 -43.81 2.91
N ILE A 263 12.62 -42.52 3.22
CA ILE A 263 13.71 -41.57 2.93
C ILE A 263 14.94 -41.89 3.81
N LEU A 264 14.76 -42.21 5.08
CA LEU A 264 15.87 -42.59 5.96
C LEU A 264 16.53 -43.89 5.48
N ASP A 265 15.74 -44.90 5.13
CA ASP A 265 16.20 -46.17 4.61
C ASP A 265 17.00 -46.08 3.30
N ASN A 266 16.61 -45.13 2.46
CA ASN A 266 17.29 -44.85 1.20
C ASN A 266 18.56 -43.96 1.35
N ASN A 267 18.82 -43.43 2.56
CA ASN A 267 19.97 -42.56 2.81
C ASN A 267 20.77 -42.96 4.06
N PRO A 268 21.23 -44.20 4.19
CA PRO A 268 21.85 -44.74 5.43
C PRO A 268 23.13 -43.98 5.81
N SER A 269 23.93 -43.57 4.83
CA SER A 269 25.19 -42.85 5.12
C SER A 269 24.94 -41.44 5.70
N GLN A 270 23.86 -40.76 5.30
CA GLN A 270 23.46 -39.47 5.85
C GLN A 270 22.86 -39.64 7.26
N VAL A 271 22.11 -40.69 7.50
CA VAL A 271 21.58 -41.04 8.82
C VAL A 271 22.73 -41.27 9.79
N GLU A 272 23.74 -42.08 9.42
CA GLU A 272 24.92 -42.34 10.25
C GLU A 272 25.73 -41.06 10.53
N ALA A 273 25.88 -40.23 9.51
CA ALA A 273 26.54 -38.93 9.63
C ALA A 273 25.76 -37.98 10.56
N PHE A 274 24.43 -37.99 10.53
CA PHE A 274 23.60 -37.22 11.47
C PHE A 274 23.78 -37.75 12.91
N LYS A 275 23.66 -39.04 13.09
CA LYS A 275 23.89 -39.70 14.42
C LYS A 275 25.30 -39.45 14.98
N SER A 276 26.28 -39.20 14.10
CA SER A 276 27.64 -38.79 14.50
C SER A 276 27.84 -37.30 14.78
N GLY A 277 26.74 -36.50 14.81
CA GLY A 277 26.74 -35.09 15.23
C GLY A 277 26.72 -34.07 14.11
N LYS A 278 26.40 -34.45 12.85
CA LYS A 278 26.22 -33.50 11.75
C LYS A 278 24.77 -32.99 11.66
N ASP A 279 24.35 -32.15 12.60
CA ASP A 279 22.97 -31.64 12.74
C ASP A 279 22.41 -30.97 11.50
N LYS A 280 23.27 -30.41 10.61
CA LYS A 280 22.85 -29.79 9.35
C LYS A 280 22.14 -30.76 8.39
N LEU A 281 22.35 -32.07 8.56
CA LEU A 281 21.69 -33.08 7.74
C LEU A 281 20.21 -33.27 8.09
N PHE A 282 19.74 -32.76 9.22
CA PHE A 282 18.31 -32.73 9.52
C PHE A 282 17.52 -31.97 8.46
N GLY A 283 18.03 -30.79 8.03
CA GLY A 283 17.42 -30.00 6.94
C GLY A 283 17.40 -30.73 5.58
N PHE A 284 18.38 -31.60 5.32
CA PHE A 284 18.38 -32.44 4.14
C PHE A 284 17.21 -33.43 4.15
N PHE A 285 16.97 -34.15 5.26
CA PHE A 285 15.85 -35.09 5.36
C PHE A 285 14.50 -34.40 5.23
N VAL A 286 14.33 -33.25 5.91
CA VAL A 286 13.11 -32.41 5.77
C VAL A 286 12.92 -32.03 4.30
N GLY A 287 13.97 -31.59 3.62
CA GLY A 287 13.93 -31.23 2.21
C GLY A 287 13.53 -32.40 1.30
N GLN A 288 14.00 -33.63 1.58
CA GLN A 288 13.63 -34.82 0.81
C GLN A 288 12.15 -35.19 1.03
N VAL A 289 11.64 -35.17 2.27
CA VAL A 289 10.22 -35.42 2.55
C VAL A 289 9.35 -34.38 1.84
N MET A 290 9.72 -33.10 1.92
CA MET A 290 8.99 -32.04 1.24
C MET A 290 9.02 -32.18 -0.29
N LYS A 291 10.10 -32.67 -0.85
CA LYS A 291 10.23 -32.95 -2.28
C LYS A 291 9.35 -34.11 -2.71
N GLU A 292 9.38 -35.23 -1.98
CA GLU A 292 8.59 -36.44 -2.26
C GLU A 292 7.09 -36.15 -2.17
N THR A 293 6.69 -35.38 -1.20
CA THR A 293 5.29 -34.94 -1.02
C THR A 293 4.90 -33.75 -1.89
N GLN A 294 5.77 -33.28 -2.79
CA GLN A 294 5.55 -32.12 -3.65
C GLN A 294 5.16 -30.84 -2.85
N GLY A 295 5.64 -30.70 -1.64
CA GLY A 295 5.32 -29.59 -0.75
C GLY A 295 3.96 -29.71 -0.03
N LYS A 296 3.28 -30.86 -0.14
CA LYS A 296 1.98 -31.09 0.50
C LYS A 296 2.08 -31.57 1.96
N ALA A 297 3.25 -31.99 2.42
CA ALA A 297 3.44 -32.37 3.81
C ALA A 297 3.43 -31.15 4.74
N ASN A 298 2.86 -31.30 5.97
CA ASN A 298 2.97 -30.28 6.98
C ASN A 298 4.41 -30.24 7.54
N PRO A 299 5.17 -29.14 7.38
CA PRO A 299 6.56 -29.09 7.84
C PRO A 299 6.74 -29.32 9.35
N GLY A 300 5.76 -28.89 10.16
CA GLY A 300 5.77 -29.13 11.61
C GLY A 300 5.65 -30.61 11.94
N ALA A 301 4.70 -31.32 11.32
CA ALA A 301 4.52 -32.75 11.46
C ALA A 301 5.76 -33.53 10.96
N VAL A 302 6.29 -33.16 9.79
CA VAL A 302 7.51 -33.75 9.24
C VAL A 302 8.69 -33.61 10.20
N ASN A 303 8.88 -32.42 10.77
CA ASN A 303 9.94 -32.18 11.75
C ASN A 303 9.77 -33.03 13.01
N ALA A 304 8.54 -33.18 13.53
CA ALA A 304 8.27 -34.01 14.69
C ALA A 304 8.54 -35.50 14.41
N ILE A 305 8.08 -35.99 13.27
CA ILE A 305 8.28 -37.40 12.85
C ILE A 305 9.77 -37.70 12.64
N LEU A 306 10.49 -36.88 11.87
CA LEU A 306 11.92 -37.06 11.62
C LEU A 306 12.75 -37.02 12.91
N LYS A 307 12.42 -36.09 13.82
CA LYS A 307 13.09 -36.08 15.14
C LYS A 307 12.87 -37.39 15.89
N ARG A 308 11.65 -37.94 15.94
CA ARG A 308 11.32 -39.20 16.58
C ARG A 308 12.08 -40.37 15.95
N LEU A 309 12.08 -40.47 14.61
CA LEU A 309 12.74 -41.56 13.87
C LEU A 309 14.26 -41.51 13.95
N LEU A 310 14.88 -40.36 13.97
CA LEU A 310 16.32 -40.17 14.05
C LEU A 310 16.88 -40.26 15.49
N SER A 311 16.03 -40.14 16.51
CA SER A 311 16.41 -40.28 17.91
C SER A 311 16.41 -41.75 18.41
N ASN A 312 15.78 -42.63 17.64
CA ASN A 312 15.83 -44.07 17.84
C ASN A 312 16.98 -44.66 16.99
#